data_0b9b2be2b7f8d681139882903ac21836
#
_entry.id   0b9b2be2b7f8d681139882903ac21836
#
_cell.length_a   1.000
_cell.length_b   1.000
_cell.length_c   1.000
_cell.angle_alpha   90.00
_cell.angle_beta   90.00
_cell.angle_gamma   90.00
#
_symmetry.space_group_name_H-M   'P 1'
#
loop_
_entity.id
_entity.type
_entity.pdbx_description
1 polymer ?
#
loop_
_entity_poly.entity_id
_entity_poly.type
_entity_poly.pdbx_seq_one_letter_code
_entity_poly.pdbx_strand_id
1 'polypeptide(L)'
;NLKEICDEIFGPNCFVSNISWQRTYSKRNDSKGIPAEIEHILVFSKRGQWIPKRLQRTATMDEGYSSQDGDEHEWSSVTISAPGAATHQGMVYAIQHPITGELLYPPLGRCWSFGQAQMLECMNEWTDYELRIINDYEKRCEICGSDRGVSKETNAIMLKKPFETAQAEALNRYNQGIKKERPWPLLYFTAKGKGGLRRKQYLNK
;
A
#
# COMPACT_ATOMS: atom_id res chain seq x y z
N ASN A 1 -38.80 -6.91 -10.03
CA ASN A 1 -38.24 -6.48 -8.76
C ASN A 1 -38.05 -4.94 -8.75
N LEU A 2 -37.74 -4.32 -7.59
CA LEU A 2 -37.65 -2.85 -7.49
C LEU A 2 -36.58 -2.26 -8.44
N LYS A 3 -35.45 -2.96 -8.60
CA LYS A 3 -34.38 -2.48 -9.50
C LYS A 3 -34.85 -2.42 -10.96
N GLU A 4 -35.57 -3.42 -11.43
CA GLU A 4 -36.12 -3.44 -12.80
C GLU A 4 -37.08 -2.29 -13.06
N ILE A 5 -37.97 -2.03 -12.11
CA ILE A 5 -38.90 -0.87 -12.19
C ILE A 5 -38.11 0.44 -12.25
N CYS A 6 -37.07 0.58 -11.43
CA CYS A 6 -36.22 1.76 -11.45
C CYS A 6 -35.41 1.87 -12.76
N ASP A 7 -34.94 0.76 -13.33
CA ASP A 7 -34.26 0.74 -14.62
C ASP A 7 -35.20 1.17 -15.76
N GLU A 8 -36.48 0.80 -15.72
CA GLU A 8 -37.49 1.25 -16.69
C GLU A 8 -37.77 2.76 -16.57
N ILE A 9 -37.80 3.29 -15.33
CA ILE A 9 -38.12 4.72 -15.09
C ILE A 9 -36.93 5.63 -15.38
N PHE A 10 -35.73 5.26 -14.89
CA PHE A 10 -34.53 6.10 -14.93
C PHE A 10 -33.57 5.74 -16.08
N GLY A 11 -33.72 4.54 -16.63
CA GLY A 11 -32.79 3.93 -17.57
C GLY A 11 -31.69 3.14 -16.87
N PRO A 12 -31.25 1.99 -17.45
CA PRO A 12 -30.24 1.11 -16.84
C PRO A 12 -28.89 1.78 -16.65
N ASN A 13 -28.54 2.75 -17.51
CA ASN A 13 -27.28 3.52 -17.41
C ASN A 13 -27.29 4.56 -16.26
N CYS A 14 -28.42 4.77 -15.63
CA CYS A 14 -28.56 5.68 -14.49
C CYS A 14 -28.39 4.96 -13.14
N PHE A 15 -28.28 3.63 -13.13
CA PHE A 15 -27.98 2.87 -11.92
C PHE A 15 -26.57 3.17 -11.44
N VAL A 16 -26.44 3.56 -10.16
CA VAL A 16 -25.15 3.93 -9.54
C VAL A 16 -24.66 2.81 -8.62
N SER A 17 -25.50 2.38 -7.68
CA SER A 17 -25.10 1.40 -6.66
C SER A 17 -26.30 0.78 -5.94
N ASN A 18 -26.05 -0.39 -5.38
CA ASN A 18 -26.90 -1.02 -4.36
C ASN A 18 -26.13 -1.04 -3.04
N ILE A 19 -26.57 -0.27 -2.06
CA ILE A 19 -25.97 -0.16 -0.74
C ILE A 19 -26.70 -1.11 0.20
N SER A 20 -25.98 -2.06 0.81
CA SER A 20 -26.49 -2.90 1.88
C SER A 20 -26.39 -2.15 3.20
N TRP A 21 -27.53 -1.84 3.79
CA TRP A 21 -27.63 -1.11 5.06
C TRP A 21 -28.00 -2.06 6.19
N GLN A 22 -27.16 -2.13 7.21
CA GLN A 22 -27.50 -2.88 8.43
C GLN A 22 -28.48 -2.09 9.27
N ARG A 23 -29.72 -2.59 9.36
CA ARG A 23 -30.82 -1.93 10.05
C ARG A 23 -30.71 -2.01 11.58
N THR A 24 -30.34 -3.18 12.11
CA THR A 24 -30.26 -3.45 13.54
C THR A 24 -29.04 -4.27 13.89
N TYR A 25 -28.43 -3.98 15.05
CA TYR A 25 -27.31 -4.75 15.59
C TYR A 25 -27.75 -5.87 16.56
N SER A 26 -29.02 -5.82 17.04
CA SER A 26 -29.57 -6.79 17.97
C SER A 26 -30.49 -7.77 17.27
N LYS A 27 -30.30 -9.06 17.55
CA LYS A 27 -31.19 -10.12 17.05
C LYS A 27 -32.62 -9.93 17.58
N ARG A 28 -33.60 -10.02 16.70
CA ARG A 28 -35.02 -10.05 17.08
C ARG A 28 -35.38 -11.45 17.57
N ASN A 29 -35.82 -11.56 18.80
CA ASN A 29 -36.24 -12.85 19.40
C ASN A 29 -37.62 -13.35 18.92
N ASP A 30 -38.35 -12.51 18.18
CA ASP A 30 -39.69 -12.76 17.66
C ASP A 30 -39.75 -13.23 16.20
N SER A 31 -38.59 -13.33 15.53
CA SER A 31 -38.56 -13.79 14.14
C SER A 31 -38.60 -15.31 14.03
N LYS A 32 -39.59 -15.83 13.33
CA LYS A 32 -39.65 -17.24 12.93
C LYS A 32 -38.75 -17.46 11.68
N GLY A 33 -37.51 -17.88 11.89
CA GLY A 33 -36.53 -18.12 10.80
C GLY A 33 -35.32 -17.21 10.85
N ILE A 34 -34.70 -16.96 9.70
CA ILE A 34 -33.53 -16.07 9.59
C ILE A 34 -34.02 -14.62 9.53
N PRO A 35 -33.70 -13.78 10.54
CA PRO A 35 -34.13 -12.38 10.53
C PRO A 35 -33.41 -11.60 9.43
N ALA A 36 -34.14 -10.79 8.68
CA ALA A 36 -33.58 -9.84 7.74
C ALA A 36 -33.04 -8.62 8.50
N GLU A 37 -31.73 -8.56 8.71
CA GLU A 37 -31.05 -7.45 9.40
C GLU A 37 -30.50 -6.41 8.42
N ILE A 38 -30.62 -6.67 7.12
CA ILE A 38 -30.08 -5.85 6.03
C ILE A 38 -31.21 -5.30 5.18
N GLU A 39 -31.17 -4.02 4.89
CA GLU A 39 -31.99 -3.33 3.89
C GLU A 39 -31.12 -2.93 2.70
N HIS A 40 -31.73 -2.81 1.53
CA HIS A 40 -31.07 -2.40 0.31
C HIS A 40 -31.52 -1.01 -0.11
N ILE A 41 -30.54 -0.11 -0.35
CA ILE A 41 -30.78 1.23 -0.86
C ILE A 41 -30.28 1.27 -2.30
N LEU A 42 -31.22 1.40 -3.24
CA LEU A 42 -30.87 1.55 -4.64
C LEU A 42 -30.63 3.03 -4.96
N VAL A 43 -29.46 3.34 -5.52
CA VAL A 43 -29.07 4.69 -5.89
C VAL A 43 -29.08 4.83 -7.39
N PHE A 44 -29.83 5.82 -7.90
CA PHE A 44 -29.91 6.18 -9.30
C PHE A 44 -29.51 7.64 -9.51
N SER A 45 -28.86 7.95 -10.61
CA SER A 45 -28.59 9.32 -11.04
C SER A 45 -29.65 9.76 -12.03
N LYS A 46 -29.94 11.08 -12.12
CA LYS A 46 -30.78 11.64 -13.19
C LYS A 46 -30.06 11.65 -14.54
N ARG A 47 -28.74 11.58 -14.54
CA ARG A 47 -27.89 11.58 -15.74
C ARG A 47 -26.94 10.39 -15.64
N GLY A 48 -26.72 9.67 -16.71
CA GLY A 48 -25.68 8.64 -16.75
C GLY A 48 -24.33 9.20 -16.30
N GLN A 49 -23.41 8.34 -15.83
CA GLN A 49 -22.05 8.70 -15.41
C GLN A 49 -22.00 9.71 -14.24
N TRP A 50 -22.67 9.39 -13.14
CA TRP A 50 -22.55 10.17 -11.92
C TRP A 50 -21.30 9.77 -11.12
N ILE A 51 -20.49 10.77 -10.73
CA ILE A 51 -19.34 10.60 -9.85
C ILE A 51 -19.61 11.39 -8.57
N PRO A 52 -19.55 10.76 -7.38
CA PRO A 52 -19.76 11.45 -6.13
C PRO A 52 -18.65 12.47 -5.86
N LYS A 53 -19.02 13.63 -5.37
CA LYS A 53 -18.04 14.60 -4.87
C LYS A 53 -17.46 14.07 -3.55
N ARG A 54 -16.16 14.20 -3.38
CA ARG A 54 -15.53 13.92 -2.10
C ARG A 54 -15.99 14.95 -1.07
N LEU A 55 -16.25 14.49 0.14
CA LEU A 55 -16.47 15.37 1.28
C LEU A 55 -15.17 16.12 1.59
N GLN A 56 -15.31 17.32 2.17
CA GLN A 56 -14.15 18.04 2.69
C GLN A 56 -13.52 17.24 3.83
N ARG A 57 -12.22 17.26 3.89
CA ARG A 57 -11.49 16.62 4.99
C ARG A 57 -11.74 17.41 6.29
N THR A 58 -11.76 16.71 7.41
CA THR A 58 -11.84 17.32 8.73
C THR A 58 -10.43 17.44 9.32
N ALA A 59 -10.21 18.37 10.25
CA ALA A 59 -8.94 18.51 10.96
C ALA A 59 -8.48 17.18 11.60
N THR A 60 -9.40 16.41 12.16
CA THR A 60 -9.12 15.09 12.74
C THR A 60 -8.56 14.08 11.71
N MET A 61 -8.96 14.17 10.45
CA MET A 61 -8.40 13.33 9.37
C MET A 61 -6.97 13.72 9.02
N ASP A 62 -6.57 14.94 9.35
CA ASP A 62 -5.27 15.50 9.00
C ASP A 62 -4.25 15.43 10.14
N GLU A 63 -4.66 15.11 11.38
CA GLU A 63 -3.80 14.99 12.57
C GLU A 63 -2.61 14.03 12.42
N GLY A 64 -2.72 13.02 11.52
CA GLY A 64 -1.66 12.06 11.23
C GLY A 64 -0.62 12.54 10.21
N TYR A 65 -0.75 13.76 9.68
CA TYR A 65 0.13 14.32 8.67
C TYR A 65 1.04 15.38 9.28
N SER A 66 2.32 15.34 8.92
CA SER A 66 3.31 16.32 9.36
C SER A 66 4.55 16.26 8.47
N SER A 67 5.30 17.34 8.37
CA SER A 67 6.62 17.37 7.71
C SER A 67 7.73 17.10 8.74
N GLN A 68 8.04 15.82 8.95
CA GLN A 68 9.04 15.40 9.95
C GLN A 68 10.48 15.65 9.50
N ASP A 69 10.71 15.69 8.19
CA ASP A 69 12.03 15.72 7.54
C ASP A 69 12.29 17.01 6.74
N GLY A 70 11.43 18.01 6.91
CA GLY A 70 11.52 19.29 6.20
C GLY A 70 10.98 19.24 4.78
N ASP A 71 10.16 18.24 4.44
CA ASP A 71 9.42 18.21 3.17
C ASP A 71 8.47 19.41 3.07
N GLU A 72 8.33 19.99 1.89
CA GLU A 72 7.43 21.10 1.62
C GLU A 72 5.96 20.74 1.91
N HIS A 73 5.62 19.48 1.71
CA HIS A 73 4.27 18.97 1.93
C HIS A 73 4.21 18.07 3.17
N GLU A 74 3.12 18.20 3.91
CA GLU A 74 2.83 17.29 5.01
C GLU A 74 2.50 15.88 4.49
N TRP A 75 2.98 14.87 5.18
CA TRP A 75 2.80 13.47 4.82
C TRP A 75 2.58 12.58 6.04
N SER A 76 1.93 11.44 5.81
CA SER A 76 1.80 10.36 6.78
C SER A 76 2.56 9.11 6.33
N SER A 77 2.90 8.26 7.29
CA SER A 77 3.64 7.02 7.06
C SER A 77 2.70 5.88 6.70
N VAL A 78 2.84 5.30 5.51
CA VAL A 78 2.04 4.14 5.10
C VAL A 78 2.90 2.93 4.72
N THR A 79 2.32 1.74 4.85
CA THR A 79 2.99 0.50 4.41
C THR A 79 3.15 0.47 2.89
N ILE A 80 4.23 -0.16 2.43
CA ILE A 80 4.51 -0.39 1.01
C ILE A 80 4.19 -1.82 0.57
N SER A 81 3.54 -2.62 1.41
CA SER A 81 3.14 -3.98 1.08
C SER A 81 1.63 -4.11 0.97
N ALA A 82 1.18 -4.97 0.06
CA ALA A 82 -0.22 -5.29 -0.20
C ALA A 82 -0.48 -6.80 0.00
N PRO A 83 -1.71 -7.23 0.30
CA PRO A 83 -2.08 -8.65 0.27
C PRO A 83 -1.91 -9.25 -1.13
N GLY A 84 -1.79 -10.58 -1.21
CA GLY A 84 -1.82 -11.29 -2.49
C GLY A 84 -0.46 -11.78 -2.99
N ALA A 85 0.49 -12.12 -2.10
CA ALA A 85 1.78 -12.68 -2.48
C ALA A 85 1.67 -13.89 -3.42
N ALA A 86 0.71 -14.79 -3.18
CA ALA A 86 0.50 -15.99 -3.98
C ALA A 86 0.18 -15.70 -5.45
N THR A 87 -0.57 -14.62 -5.72
CA THR A 87 -0.97 -14.20 -7.08
C THR A 87 -0.01 -13.19 -7.70
N HIS A 88 0.75 -12.48 -6.87
CA HIS A 88 1.70 -11.44 -7.31
C HIS A 88 3.14 -11.80 -6.96
N GLN A 89 3.55 -13.04 -7.26
CA GLN A 89 4.87 -13.59 -6.91
C GLN A 89 6.05 -12.76 -7.45
N GLY A 90 5.89 -12.10 -8.59
CA GLY A 90 6.87 -11.17 -9.14
C GLY A 90 7.09 -9.88 -8.32
N MET A 91 6.21 -9.61 -7.35
CA MET A 91 6.32 -8.50 -6.40
C MET A 91 6.86 -8.95 -5.03
N VAL A 92 7.34 -10.20 -4.92
CA VAL A 92 7.99 -10.76 -3.73
C VAL A 92 9.47 -10.93 -4.05
N TYR A 93 10.27 -9.98 -3.66
CA TYR A 93 11.72 -9.93 -3.90
C TYR A 93 12.44 -9.28 -2.73
N ALA A 94 13.74 -9.57 -2.60
CA ALA A 94 14.60 -8.99 -1.58
C ALA A 94 15.02 -7.57 -1.91
N ILE A 95 15.19 -6.74 -0.88
CA ILE A 95 15.85 -5.43 -0.94
C ILE A 95 16.94 -5.42 0.13
N GLN A 96 18.18 -5.21 -0.24
CA GLN A 96 19.25 -5.07 0.75
C GLN A 96 19.16 -3.72 1.44
N HIS A 97 19.05 -3.75 2.77
CA HIS A 97 18.98 -2.55 3.59
C HIS A 97 20.33 -1.81 3.57
N PRO A 98 20.37 -0.50 3.21
CA PRO A 98 21.66 0.18 2.99
C PRO A 98 22.41 0.45 4.28
N ILE A 99 21.75 0.48 5.44
CA ILE A 99 22.37 0.81 6.73
C ILE A 99 22.67 -0.45 7.56
N THR A 100 21.83 -1.50 7.50
CA THR A 100 22.04 -2.74 8.28
C THR A 100 22.65 -3.87 7.48
N GLY A 101 22.55 -3.83 6.15
CA GLY A 101 22.99 -4.90 5.25
C GLY A 101 22.02 -6.07 5.13
N GLU A 102 20.98 -6.11 5.96
CA GLU A 102 19.98 -7.18 6.00
C GLU A 102 19.10 -7.18 4.74
N LEU A 103 18.60 -8.35 4.36
CA LEU A 103 17.63 -8.49 3.29
C LEU A 103 16.22 -8.26 3.81
N LEU A 104 15.55 -7.23 3.29
CA LEU A 104 14.16 -6.92 3.57
C LEU A 104 13.26 -7.65 2.57
N TYR A 105 12.21 -8.26 3.10
CA TYR A 105 11.13 -8.89 2.33
C TYR A 105 9.76 -8.34 2.74
N PRO A 106 8.74 -8.47 1.90
CA PRO A 106 7.38 -8.18 2.35
C PRO A 106 6.96 -9.21 3.43
N PRO A 107 6.06 -8.86 4.34
CA PRO A 107 5.53 -9.78 5.35
C PRO A 107 4.87 -11.02 4.71
N LEU A 108 4.71 -12.09 5.48
CA LEU A 108 4.05 -13.33 5.04
C LEU A 108 2.68 -13.04 4.41
N GLY A 109 2.39 -13.68 3.28
CA GLY A 109 1.16 -13.49 2.51
C GLY A 109 1.05 -12.15 1.78
N ARG A 110 2.06 -11.28 1.86
CA ARG A 110 2.07 -9.95 1.25
C ARG A 110 3.15 -9.82 0.18
N CYS A 111 2.95 -8.88 -0.72
CA CYS A 111 3.91 -8.51 -1.75
C CYS A 111 4.21 -7.00 -1.67
N TRP A 112 5.30 -6.56 -2.28
CA TRP A 112 5.55 -5.13 -2.42
C TRP A 112 4.48 -4.45 -3.29
N SER A 113 4.17 -3.19 -3.01
CA SER A 113 3.23 -2.40 -3.83
C SER A 113 3.90 -1.78 -5.07
N PHE A 114 5.20 -1.97 -5.23
CA PHE A 114 6.02 -1.44 -6.31
C PHE A 114 6.63 -2.58 -7.11
N GLY A 115 6.60 -2.48 -8.44
CA GLY A 115 7.39 -3.35 -9.32
C GLY A 115 8.89 -3.12 -9.15
N GLN A 116 9.71 -4.10 -9.53
CA GLN A 116 11.18 -4.04 -9.32
C GLN A 116 11.82 -2.78 -9.91
N ALA A 117 11.45 -2.37 -11.13
CA ALA A 117 12.02 -1.19 -11.78
C ALA A 117 11.75 0.09 -10.98
N GLN A 118 10.49 0.30 -10.58
CA GLN A 118 10.10 1.46 -9.78
C GLN A 118 10.74 1.44 -8.38
N MET A 119 10.82 0.24 -7.76
CA MET A 119 11.47 0.10 -6.46
C MET A 119 12.96 0.41 -6.57
N LEU A 120 13.64 -0.09 -7.59
CA LEU A 120 15.06 0.20 -7.83
C LEU A 120 15.31 1.71 -8.00
N GLU A 121 14.46 2.39 -8.75
CA GLU A 121 14.53 3.84 -8.92
C GLU A 121 14.41 4.57 -7.56
N CYS A 122 13.42 4.20 -6.75
CA CYS A 122 13.26 4.76 -5.40
C CYS A 122 14.45 4.47 -4.48
N MET A 123 15.01 3.26 -4.55
CA MET A 123 16.16 2.88 -3.71
C MET A 123 17.44 3.63 -4.11
N ASN A 124 17.61 3.93 -5.39
CA ASN A 124 18.74 4.73 -5.87
C ASN A 124 18.77 6.19 -5.37
N GLU A 125 17.70 6.65 -4.73
CA GLU A 125 17.71 7.93 -4.01
C GLU A 125 18.50 7.89 -2.68
N TRP A 126 18.80 6.69 -2.17
CA TRP A 126 19.57 6.47 -0.94
C TRP A 126 21.06 6.27 -1.20
N THR A 127 21.39 5.37 -2.12
CA THR A 127 22.72 4.99 -2.63
C THR A 127 22.54 4.21 -3.91
N ASP A 128 23.62 3.75 -4.54
CA ASP A 128 23.55 3.00 -5.79
C ASP A 128 23.14 1.54 -5.56
N TYR A 129 22.07 1.13 -6.23
CA TYR A 129 21.52 -0.22 -6.25
C TYR A 129 21.53 -0.81 -7.67
N GLU A 130 21.52 -2.13 -7.72
CA GLU A 130 21.39 -2.91 -8.95
C GLU A 130 20.48 -4.12 -8.75
N LEU A 131 19.98 -4.69 -9.83
CA LEU A 131 19.29 -5.98 -9.81
C LEU A 131 20.31 -7.11 -9.85
N ARG A 132 20.19 -8.06 -8.91
CA ARG A 132 21.08 -9.22 -8.79
C ARG A 132 20.29 -10.48 -8.52
N ILE A 133 20.65 -11.58 -9.17
CA ILE A 133 20.08 -12.90 -8.86
C ILE A 133 20.71 -13.37 -7.55
N ILE A 134 19.87 -13.80 -6.63
CA ILE A 134 20.25 -14.41 -5.34
C ILE A 134 19.47 -15.71 -5.15
N ASN A 135 19.99 -16.60 -4.31
CA ASN A 135 19.29 -17.84 -3.96
C ASN A 135 18.37 -17.62 -2.77
N ASP A 136 17.16 -17.11 -3.01
CA ASP A 136 16.14 -16.82 -2.00
C ASP A 136 14.81 -17.54 -2.27
N TYR A 137 14.84 -18.59 -3.10
CA TYR A 137 13.65 -19.33 -3.52
C TYR A 137 12.79 -19.81 -2.33
N GLU A 138 13.41 -20.45 -1.33
CA GLU A 138 12.72 -20.97 -0.17
C GLU A 138 12.02 -19.85 0.63
N LYS A 139 12.71 -18.72 0.82
CA LYS A 139 12.14 -17.55 1.51
C LYS A 139 10.93 -16.98 0.77
N ARG A 140 11.00 -16.95 -0.54
CA ARG A 140 9.88 -16.49 -1.38
C ARG A 140 8.70 -17.46 -1.35
N CYS A 141 8.96 -18.78 -1.33
CA CYS A 141 7.92 -19.79 -1.15
C CYS A 141 7.20 -19.61 0.19
N GLU A 142 7.94 -19.43 1.28
CA GLU A 142 7.39 -19.14 2.61
C GLU A 142 6.46 -17.92 2.58
N ILE A 143 6.92 -16.81 1.99
CA ILE A 143 6.14 -15.56 1.93
C ILE A 143 4.89 -15.72 1.07
N CYS A 144 5.00 -16.40 -0.06
CA CYS A 144 3.87 -16.63 -0.97
C CYS A 144 2.84 -17.61 -0.41
N GLY A 145 3.22 -18.46 0.57
CA GLY A 145 2.34 -19.49 1.13
C GLY A 145 1.85 -20.47 0.05
N SER A 146 2.71 -20.81 -0.93
CA SER A 146 2.33 -21.62 -2.07
C SER A 146 2.92 -23.02 -1.98
N ASP A 147 2.08 -24.04 -1.77
CA ASP A 147 2.49 -25.45 -1.78
C ASP A 147 3.02 -25.92 -3.13
N ARG A 148 2.72 -25.18 -4.20
CA ARG A 148 3.19 -25.44 -5.58
C ARG A 148 4.51 -24.76 -5.91
N GLY A 149 5.14 -24.09 -4.92
CA GLY A 149 6.34 -23.29 -5.10
C GLY A 149 6.08 -21.94 -5.78
N VAL A 150 7.17 -21.21 -6.03
CA VAL A 150 7.15 -19.91 -6.73
C VAL A 150 7.57 -20.10 -8.16
N SER A 151 6.68 -19.79 -9.12
CA SER A 151 6.90 -19.96 -10.55
C SER A 151 7.53 -18.72 -11.21
N LYS A 152 7.49 -17.57 -10.54
CA LYS A 152 8.07 -16.31 -11.05
C LYS A 152 9.48 -16.12 -10.51
N GLU A 153 10.46 -16.06 -11.39
CA GLU A 153 11.80 -15.58 -11.04
C GLU A 153 11.80 -14.08 -10.82
N THR A 154 12.54 -13.63 -9.82
CA THR A 154 12.76 -12.22 -9.53
C THR A 154 14.21 -11.99 -9.14
N ASN A 155 14.72 -10.82 -9.46
CA ASN A 155 16.00 -10.35 -8.96
C ASN A 155 15.82 -9.68 -7.59
N ALA A 156 16.84 -9.72 -6.77
CA ALA A 156 16.93 -8.87 -5.58
C ALA A 156 17.44 -7.48 -5.96
N ILE A 157 17.06 -6.48 -5.19
CA ILE A 157 17.59 -5.11 -5.27
C ILE A 157 18.74 -5.02 -4.28
N MET A 158 19.97 -5.06 -4.78
CA MET A 158 21.21 -5.19 -4.01
C MET A 158 22.06 -3.95 -4.12
N LEU A 159 22.84 -3.66 -3.08
CA LEU A 159 23.84 -2.60 -3.11
C LEU A 159 24.88 -2.86 -4.23
N LYS A 160 25.11 -1.86 -5.05
CA LYS A 160 26.10 -1.92 -6.14
C LYS A 160 27.51 -1.62 -5.62
N LYS A 161 27.61 -0.75 -4.61
CA LYS A 161 28.87 -0.36 -3.94
C LYS A 161 29.20 -1.30 -2.77
N PRO A 162 30.46 -1.32 -2.28
CA PRO A 162 30.81 -1.95 -1.01
C PRO A 162 29.89 -1.45 0.12
N PHE A 163 29.56 -2.35 1.05
CA PHE A 163 28.56 -2.06 2.10
C PHE A 163 28.89 -0.83 2.92
N GLU A 164 30.14 -0.68 3.33
CA GLU A 164 30.60 0.45 4.16
C GLU A 164 30.40 1.80 3.47
N THR A 165 30.66 1.84 2.15
CA THR A 165 30.45 3.05 1.34
C THR A 165 28.96 3.36 1.20
N ALA A 166 28.14 2.37 0.85
CA ALA A 166 26.71 2.53 0.73
C ALA A 166 26.06 2.91 2.06
N GLN A 167 26.52 2.32 3.17
CA GLN A 167 26.09 2.65 4.51
C GLN A 167 26.36 4.11 4.88
N ALA A 168 27.57 4.58 4.60
CA ALA A 168 27.95 5.97 4.87
C ALA A 168 27.10 6.97 4.08
N GLU A 169 26.86 6.69 2.79
CA GLU A 169 26.00 7.51 1.93
C GLU A 169 24.55 7.53 2.43
N ALA A 170 23.98 6.36 2.76
CA ALA A 170 22.62 6.25 3.26
C ALA A 170 22.44 6.91 4.63
N LEU A 171 23.41 6.79 5.55
CA LEU A 171 23.39 7.47 6.84
C LEU A 171 23.47 8.99 6.67
N ASN A 172 24.33 9.48 5.79
CA ASN A 172 24.39 10.90 5.46
C ASN A 172 23.07 11.39 4.90
N ARG A 173 22.48 10.65 3.96
CA ARG A 173 21.17 10.97 3.35
C ARG A 173 20.05 11.00 4.39
N TYR A 174 20.04 10.05 5.32
CA TYR A 174 19.09 10.00 6.42
C TYR A 174 19.22 11.22 7.34
N ASN A 175 20.47 11.57 7.72
CA ASN A 175 20.77 12.70 8.61
C ASN A 175 20.39 14.05 7.99
N GLN A 176 20.49 14.21 6.66
CA GLN A 176 20.02 15.41 5.96
C GLN A 176 18.51 15.63 6.18
N GLY A 177 17.70 14.56 6.20
CA GLY A 177 16.27 14.65 6.52
C GLY A 177 16.03 14.99 7.99
N ILE A 178 16.79 14.39 8.93
CA ILE A 178 16.70 14.75 10.35
C ILE A 178 17.00 16.23 10.58
N LYS A 179 18.01 16.77 9.90
CA LYS A 179 18.39 18.19 9.97
C LYS A 179 17.49 19.11 9.16
N LYS A 180 16.53 18.52 8.40
CA LYS A 180 15.63 19.25 7.47
C LYS A 180 16.37 19.98 6.35
N GLU A 181 17.59 19.56 6.03
CA GLU A 181 18.40 20.10 4.93
C GLU A 181 17.94 19.56 3.56
N ARG A 182 17.53 18.27 3.54
CA ARG A 182 17.01 17.60 2.35
C ARG A 182 15.99 16.54 2.77
N PRO A 183 14.72 16.67 2.39
CA PRO A 183 13.67 15.70 2.75
C PRO A 183 14.05 14.27 2.37
N TRP A 184 13.65 13.29 3.19
CA TRP A 184 13.84 11.88 2.83
C TRP A 184 13.17 11.56 1.48
N PRO A 185 13.65 10.53 0.76
CA PRO A 185 12.97 10.01 -0.41
C PRO A 185 11.52 9.60 -0.13
N LEU A 186 10.74 9.39 -1.20
CA LEU A 186 9.37 8.89 -1.12
C LEU A 186 9.27 7.61 -0.29
N LEU A 187 10.22 6.70 -0.48
CA LEU A 187 10.40 5.51 0.36
C LEU A 187 11.52 5.77 1.36
N TYR A 188 11.23 5.56 2.63
CA TYR A 188 12.18 5.86 3.71
C TYR A 188 12.20 4.74 4.76
N PHE A 189 13.29 4.71 5.54
CA PHE A 189 13.50 3.73 6.60
C PHE A 189 13.09 4.29 7.96
N THR A 190 12.33 3.49 8.72
CA THR A 190 11.90 3.83 10.10
C THR A 190 13.00 3.58 11.13
N ALA A 191 12.69 3.70 12.42
CA ALA A 191 13.57 3.37 13.54
C ALA A 191 14.98 3.96 13.39
N LYS A 192 15.08 5.26 13.19
CA LYS A 192 16.36 6.00 13.00
C LYS A 192 17.16 5.48 11.80
N GLY A 193 16.45 5.12 10.72
CA GLY A 193 17.07 4.62 9.50
C GLY A 193 17.39 3.11 9.51
N LYS A 194 17.18 2.40 10.61
CA LYS A 194 17.50 0.96 10.76
C LYS A 194 16.27 0.04 10.69
N GLY A 195 15.08 0.60 10.56
CA GLY A 195 13.83 -0.15 10.52
C GLY A 195 13.35 -0.47 9.11
N GLY A 196 12.14 -1.00 9.02
CA GLY A 196 11.52 -1.37 7.76
C GLY A 196 11.24 -0.18 6.84
N LEU A 197 11.08 -0.48 5.56
CA LEU A 197 10.80 0.48 4.52
C LEU A 197 9.32 0.90 4.54
N ARG A 198 9.06 2.20 4.48
CA ARG A 198 7.74 2.82 4.47
C ARG A 198 7.64 3.85 3.35
N ARG A 199 6.42 4.28 3.03
CA ARG A 199 6.16 5.29 2.00
C ARG A 199 5.54 6.53 2.62
N LYS A 200 5.95 7.70 2.15
CA LYS A 200 5.25 8.95 2.39
C LYS A 200 3.92 8.98 1.62
N GLN A 201 2.84 9.25 2.30
CA GLN A 201 1.55 9.58 1.71
C GLN A 201 1.25 11.04 1.97
N TYR A 202 1.29 11.84 0.93
CA TYR A 202 1.09 13.29 1.03
C TYR A 202 -0.40 13.65 1.21
N LEU A 203 -0.64 14.73 1.97
CA LEU A 203 -1.99 15.19 2.30
C LEU A 203 -2.75 15.69 1.07
N ASN A 204 -2.11 16.48 0.22
CA ASN A 204 -2.74 17.21 -0.91
C ASN A 204 -1.95 17.09 -2.22
N LYS A 205 -1.42 15.92 -2.52
CA LYS A 205 -0.62 15.69 -3.73
C LYS A 205 -1.27 14.68 -4.67
#